data_ffb31843815148d7a44381e1d218bc4d
#
_entry.id   ffb31843815148d7a44381e1d218bc4d
#
_cell.length_a   1.000
_cell.length_b   1.000
_cell.length_c   1.000
_cell.angle_alpha   90.00
_cell.angle_beta   90.00
_cell.angle_gamma   90.00
#
_symmetry.space_group_name_H-M   'P 1'
#
loop_
_entity.id
_entity.type
_entity.pdbx_description
1 polymer ?
#
loop_
_entity_poly.entity_id
_entity_poly.type
_entity_poly.pdbx_seq_one_letter_code
_entity_poly.pdbx_strand_id
1 'polypeptide(L)'
;MQEVISLESSTPAVADQDLVPITANQRIEALDVVRGFALLGIFLMNVEYFNRTLSSLGEGMPRGLTGIDWLASWFIAYFVQGKFWTIFSLLFGMGFAVMMTRAERAGRAFKVVYLRRVVALALFGAAHFLLLWEGDILFSYAVGALMLMIVLYGKTWPILIGIAIAIGLAFIPERGHVGAVAGGLAAAGLLAIYLRSSKRVRIFRHRLPLFSFLVLLVGSLLTVAAAVFWLLPDGPIEPRLPLSIFGPLLILAGWLSWKFYEPEEKRIVRLAVSVYLFLGVAITAGGLIQRFAPDPDAEVAVAGQQPTTEKAAERKVEREKRLAEAKAKNEEERRIFTSGSYGETVKWHGGRFPEKAAQDFTFAIVLIGMFLLGTWFVRSGVMENPGAHLRFFRDLAVYGLPVGIGVGLLGSLIAMSHTPGDRYDGWGIAVGLSILGNLPACLGYVGMVVLMLQSKTVFSRISVLGLPGRMALTNYLAQSLICATVFYGYAMGQWGMPRAQQVLFVLAVYAAQIVFSHWWLSRFHYGPMEWVWRGFTYWQLPQLRRR
;
A
#
# COMPACT_ATOMS: atom_id res chain seq x y z
N MET A 1 -16.54 10.32 19.18
CA MET A 1 -15.05 10.42 19.14
C MET A 1 -14.44 10.76 20.49
N GLN A 2 -15.12 11.49 21.38
CA GLN A 2 -14.74 11.54 22.79
C GLN A 2 -14.72 10.14 23.43
N GLU A 3 -15.63 9.24 23.08
CA GLU A 3 -15.61 7.84 23.51
C GLU A 3 -14.40 7.03 23.03
N VAL A 4 -13.73 7.43 21.95
CA VAL A 4 -12.50 6.77 21.47
C VAL A 4 -11.26 7.25 22.27
N ILE A 5 -11.34 8.42 22.90
CA ILE A 5 -10.20 9.07 23.58
C ILE A 5 -10.40 9.09 25.10
N SER A 6 -11.65 8.95 25.60
CA SER A 6 -11.97 9.04 27.03
C SER A 6 -11.82 7.74 27.84
N LEU A 7 -11.18 6.71 27.31
CA LEU A 7 -10.95 5.43 28.00
C LEU A 7 -9.81 5.45 29.04
N GLU A 8 -9.41 6.61 29.52
CA GLU A 8 -8.50 6.70 30.69
C GLU A 8 -9.20 6.96 32.05
N SER A 9 -10.54 6.98 32.12
CA SER A 9 -11.24 7.11 33.40
C SER A 9 -11.61 5.75 33.99
N SER A 10 -10.79 5.28 34.92
CA SER A 10 -11.11 4.46 36.12
C SER A 10 -12.35 3.56 36.02
N THR A 11 -12.21 2.39 35.42
CA THR A 11 -13.01 1.23 35.78
C THR A 11 -12.08 0.19 36.45
N PRO A 12 -12.50 -0.47 37.55
CA PRO A 12 -11.63 -1.43 38.23
C PRO A 12 -11.26 -2.56 37.28
N ALA A 13 -10.01 -3.02 37.37
CA ALA A 13 -9.46 -4.12 36.61
C ALA A 13 -10.38 -5.36 36.73
N VAL A 14 -11.24 -5.54 35.74
CA VAL A 14 -11.89 -6.83 35.54
C VAL A 14 -10.81 -7.81 35.10
N ALA A 15 -10.65 -8.86 35.87
CA ALA A 15 -9.64 -9.88 35.74
C ALA A 15 -9.42 -10.30 34.27
N ASP A 16 -8.15 -10.46 33.96
CA ASP A 16 -7.43 -10.93 32.80
C ASP A 16 -8.13 -12.08 32.01
N GLN A 17 -9.26 -11.79 31.36
CA GLN A 17 -9.88 -12.71 30.45
C GLN A 17 -9.46 -12.34 29.01
N ASP A 18 -8.59 -13.13 28.43
CA ASP A 18 -8.10 -12.97 27.06
C ASP A 18 -9.21 -12.91 26.03
N LEU A 19 -8.99 -12.08 24.96
CA LEU A 19 -9.84 -12.09 23.78
C LEU A 19 -9.82 -13.47 23.12
N VAL A 20 -11.00 -14.07 22.92
CA VAL A 20 -11.15 -15.35 22.24
C VAL A 20 -11.41 -15.18 20.73
N PRO A 21 -11.05 -16.17 19.90
CA PRO A 21 -11.32 -16.16 18.46
C PRO A 21 -12.80 -15.98 18.12
N ILE A 22 -13.09 -15.35 16.96
CA ILE A 22 -14.45 -15.13 16.44
C ILE A 22 -15.15 -16.46 16.16
N THR A 23 -16.38 -16.61 16.67
CA THR A 23 -17.27 -17.73 16.32
C THR A 23 -17.88 -17.55 14.93
N ALA A 24 -18.43 -18.62 14.34
CA ALA A 24 -19.01 -18.59 13.00
C ALA A 24 -20.13 -17.54 12.87
N ASN A 25 -21.00 -17.42 13.86
CA ASN A 25 -22.16 -16.51 13.88
C ASN A 25 -21.80 -15.02 14.04
N GLN A 26 -20.56 -14.71 14.38
CA GLN A 26 -20.07 -13.33 14.55
C GLN A 26 -19.29 -12.82 13.33
N ARG A 27 -19.27 -13.58 12.23
CA ARG A 27 -18.52 -13.22 11.02
C ARG A 27 -19.35 -12.35 10.10
N ILE A 28 -18.70 -11.38 9.50
CA ILE A 28 -19.28 -10.55 8.44
C ILE A 28 -18.97 -11.24 7.11
N GLU A 29 -19.94 -11.96 6.54
CA GLU A 29 -19.78 -12.73 5.30
C GLU A 29 -19.23 -11.86 4.15
N ALA A 30 -19.75 -10.64 4.02
CA ALA A 30 -19.31 -9.71 2.98
C ALA A 30 -17.79 -9.43 3.02
N LEU A 31 -17.17 -9.37 4.21
CA LEU A 31 -15.71 -9.21 4.33
C LEU A 31 -14.94 -10.42 3.80
N ASP A 32 -15.45 -11.62 4.04
CA ASP A 32 -14.79 -12.84 3.58
C ASP A 32 -14.91 -12.97 2.06
N VAL A 33 -16.08 -12.63 1.47
CA VAL A 33 -16.28 -12.64 0.01
C VAL A 33 -15.42 -11.59 -0.69
N VAL A 34 -15.40 -10.34 -0.18
CA VAL A 34 -14.54 -9.28 -0.74
C VAL A 34 -13.07 -9.68 -0.65
N ARG A 35 -12.65 -10.34 0.44
CA ARG A 35 -11.28 -10.81 0.60
C ARG A 35 -10.92 -11.91 -0.40
N GLY A 36 -11.83 -12.86 -0.65
CA GLY A 36 -11.64 -13.88 -1.69
C GLY A 36 -11.56 -13.26 -3.09
N PHE A 37 -12.45 -12.33 -3.41
CA PHE A 37 -12.37 -11.58 -4.66
C PHE A 37 -11.05 -10.83 -4.82
N ALA A 38 -10.61 -10.15 -3.77
CA ALA A 38 -9.35 -9.41 -3.77
C ALA A 38 -8.13 -10.34 -3.93
N LEU A 39 -8.18 -11.55 -3.37
CA LEU A 39 -7.09 -12.54 -3.50
C LEU A 39 -6.86 -12.96 -4.94
N LEU A 40 -7.93 -13.14 -5.75
CA LEU A 40 -7.80 -13.40 -7.18
C LEU A 40 -7.10 -12.25 -7.90
N GLY A 41 -7.51 -11.02 -7.65
CA GLY A 41 -6.92 -9.86 -8.32
C GLY A 41 -5.45 -9.63 -7.93
N ILE A 42 -5.08 -9.86 -6.66
CA ILE A 42 -3.67 -9.84 -6.23
C ILE A 42 -2.87 -10.92 -6.96
N PHE A 43 -3.43 -12.12 -7.11
CA PHE A 43 -2.73 -13.19 -7.81
C PHE A 43 -2.51 -12.87 -9.29
N LEU A 44 -3.51 -12.30 -9.98
CA LEU A 44 -3.39 -11.82 -11.36
C LEU A 44 -2.30 -10.74 -11.53
N MET A 45 -2.09 -9.91 -10.52
CA MET A 45 -1.04 -8.92 -10.53
C MET A 45 0.33 -9.55 -10.23
N ASN A 46 0.42 -10.37 -9.19
CA ASN A 46 1.69 -10.84 -8.65
C ASN A 46 2.36 -11.87 -9.56
N VAL A 47 1.61 -12.71 -10.29
CA VAL A 47 2.17 -13.73 -11.17
C VAL A 47 3.16 -13.17 -12.19
N GLU A 48 2.92 -11.94 -12.66
CA GLU A 48 3.82 -11.23 -13.57
C GLU A 48 5.24 -11.11 -12.98
N TYR A 49 5.33 -10.76 -11.69
CA TYR A 49 6.61 -10.50 -11.01
C TYR A 49 7.32 -11.77 -10.51
N PHE A 50 6.72 -12.93 -10.68
CA PHE A 50 7.41 -14.22 -10.62
C PHE A 50 7.99 -14.63 -11.97
N ASN A 51 7.56 -13.99 -13.05
CA ASN A 51 7.87 -14.35 -14.43
C ASN A 51 8.72 -13.29 -15.13
N ARG A 52 9.07 -12.21 -14.46
CA ARG A 52 10.04 -11.19 -14.87
C ARG A 52 10.65 -10.53 -13.63
N THR A 53 11.70 -9.75 -13.84
CA THR A 53 12.42 -9.08 -12.74
C THR A 53 11.55 -8.05 -12.02
N LEU A 54 11.66 -7.98 -10.71
CA LEU A 54 10.97 -7.01 -9.87
C LEU A 54 11.52 -5.59 -10.07
N SER A 55 12.80 -5.47 -10.47
CA SER A 55 13.42 -4.19 -10.82
C SER A 55 12.77 -3.51 -12.04
N SER A 56 12.03 -4.26 -12.87
CA SER A 56 11.18 -3.70 -13.94
C SER A 56 9.82 -3.17 -13.45
N LEU A 57 9.52 -3.24 -12.16
CA LEU A 57 8.33 -2.62 -11.57
C LEU A 57 8.37 -1.09 -11.76
N GLY A 58 7.28 -0.55 -12.29
CA GLY A 58 7.17 0.90 -12.55
C GLY A 58 7.52 1.30 -13.99
N GLU A 59 8.00 0.38 -14.83
CA GLU A 59 8.24 0.64 -16.26
C GLU A 59 7.02 0.43 -17.15
N GLY A 60 5.84 0.20 -16.55
CA GLY A 60 4.59 -0.05 -17.29
C GLY A 60 4.46 -1.46 -17.86
N MET A 61 3.70 -1.58 -18.94
CA MET A 61 3.50 -2.84 -19.63
C MET A 61 4.77 -3.27 -20.37
N PRO A 62 5.06 -4.58 -20.45
CA PRO A 62 6.15 -5.09 -21.28
C PRO A 62 5.99 -4.66 -22.74
N ARG A 63 7.09 -4.29 -23.38
CA ARG A 63 7.08 -3.91 -24.80
C ARG A 63 7.02 -5.13 -25.70
N GLY A 64 6.53 -4.93 -26.93
CA GLY A 64 6.50 -5.97 -27.95
C GLY A 64 5.36 -6.98 -27.78
N LEU A 65 4.49 -6.83 -26.80
CA LEU A 65 3.29 -7.67 -26.67
C LEU A 65 2.31 -7.36 -27.80
N THR A 66 1.71 -8.41 -28.36
CA THR A 66 0.70 -8.31 -29.43
C THR A 66 -0.49 -9.22 -29.11
N GLY A 67 -1.60 -9.00 -29.80
CA GLY A 67 -2.78 -9.86 -29.74
C GLY A 67 -3.32 -10.01 -28.31
N ILE A 68 -3.60 -11.26 -27.93
CA ILE A 68 -4.22 -11.59 -26.65
C ILE A 68 -3.30 -11.32 -25.43
N ASP A 69 -1.98 -11.42 -25.60
CA ASP A 69 -1.01 -11.11 -24.54
C ASP A 69 -1.00 -9.61 -24.21
N TRP A 70 -1.08 -8.77 -25.25
CA TRP A 70 -1.25 -7.33 -25.06
C TRP A 70 -2.56 -7.01 -24.34
N LEU A 71 -3.68 -7.61 -24.80
CA LEU A 71 -4.99 -7.38 -24.19
C LEU A 71 -5.02 -7.82 -22.72
N ALA A 72 -4.45 -8.98 -22.40
CA ALA A 72 -4.35 -9.49 -21.04
C ALA A 72 -3.50 -8.56 -20.14
N SER A 73 -2.34 -8.13 -20.64
CA SER A 73 -1.46 -7.21 -19.92
C SER A 73 -2.13 -5.86 -19.70
N TRP A 74 -2.77 -5.29 -20.74
CA TRP A 74 -3.51 -4.03 -20.66
C TRP A 74 -4.66 -4.11 -19.65
N PHE A 75 -5.48 -5.18 -19.72
CA PHE A 75 -6.58 -5.37 -18.78
C PHE A 75 -6.07 -5.40 -17.34
N ILE A 76 -5.02 -6.18 -17.07
CA ILE A 76 -4.48 -6.29 -15.71
C ILE A 76 -3.87 -4.98 -15.24
N ALA A 77 -3.11 -4.28 -16.10
CA ALA A 77 -2.50 -3.01 -15.74
C ALA A 77 -3.54 -1.95 -15.31
N TYR A 78 -4.67 -1.87 -16.02
CA TYR A 78 -5.62 -0.78 -15.80
C TYR A 78 -6.85 -1.14 -14.97
N PHE A 79 -7.25 -2.41 -14.92
CA PHE A 79 -8.43 -2.85 -14.17
C PHE A 79 -8.06 -3.57 -12.85
N VAL A 80 -6.85 -4.12 -12.76
CA VAL A 80 -6.43 -4.94 -11.60
C VAL A 80 -5.33 -4.26 -10.80
N GLN A 81 -4.24 -3.86 -11.43
CA GLN A 81 -3.06 -3.32 -10.76
C GLN A 81 -3.41 -2.06 -9.94
N GLY A 82 -2.92 -2.00 -8.72
CA GLY A 82 -3.18 -0.89 -7.81
C GLY A 82 -4.51 -0.99 -7.04
N LYS A 83 -5.58 -1.56 -7.61
CA LYS A 83 -6.91 -1.62 -6.99
C LYS A 83 -6.99 -2.70 -5.91
N PHE A 84 -6.42 -3.85 -6.14
CA PHE A 84 -6.62 -5.03 -5.30
C PHE A 84 -5.77 -5.02 -4.02
N TRP A 85 -4.54 -4.51 -4.06
CA TRP A 85 -3.80 -4.29 -2.81
C TRP A 85 -4.47 -3.19 -1.96
N THR A 86 -5.09 -2.18 -2.59
CA THR A 86 -5.89 -1.15 -1.91
C THR A 86 -7.11 -1.77 -1.22
N ILE A 87 -7.83 -2.72 -1.88
CA ILE A 87 -8.93 -3.48 -1.26
C ILE A 87 -8.42 -4.28 -0.04
N PHE A 88 -7.28 -4.97 -0.16
CA PHE A 88 -6.70 -5.71 0.98
C PHE A 88 -6.32 -4.79 2.14
N SER A 89 -5.76 -3.62 1.86
CA SER A 89 -5.46 -2.61 2.87
C SER A 89 -6.73 -2.14 3.59
N LEU A 90 -7.78 -1.87 2.84
CA LEU A 90 -9.10 -1.52 3.39
C LEU A 90 -9.64 -2.64 4.30
N LEU A 91 -9.59 -3.89 3.83
CA LEU A 91 -10.04 -5.07 4.58
C LEU A 91 -9.19 -5.31 5.84
N PHE A 92 -7.91 -4.99 5.81
CA PHE A 92 -7.06 -5.08 6.99
C PHE A 92 -7.50 -4.08 8.07
N GLY A 93 -7.80 -2.84 7.67
CA GLY A 93 -8.39 -1.82 8.55
C GLY A 93 -9.78 -2.22 9.10
N MET A 94 -10.61 -2.87 8.29
CA MET A 94 -11.88 -3.45 8.75
C MET A 94 -11.64 -4.55 9.80
N GLY A 95 -10.67 -5.44 9.57
CA GLY A 95 -10.28 -6.49 10.52
C GLY A 95 -9.76 -5.93 11.85
N PHE A 96 -8.98 -4.83 11.79
CA PHE A 96 -8.55 -4.06 12.96
C PHE A 96 -9.76 -3.55 13.75
N ALA A 97 -10.69 -2.88 13.07
CA ALA A 97 -11.88 -2.29 13.71
C ALA A 97 -12.77 -3.35 14.34
N VAL A 98 -13.03 -4.47 13.66
CA VAL A 98 -13.82 -5.60 14.22
C VAL A 98 -13.18 -6.10 15.51
N MET A 99 -11.85 -6.29 15.54
CA MET A 99 -11.16 -6.76 16.73
C MET A 99 -11.21 -5.72 17.86
N MET A 100 -11.03 -4.45 17.54
CA MET A 100 -11.07 -3.34 18.50
C MET A 100 -12.47 -3.18 19.12
N THR A 101 -13.53 -3.10 18.30
CA THR A 101 -14.91 -2.95 18.77
C THR A 101 -15.35 -4.12 19.66
N ARG A 102 -14.88 -5.34 19.34
CA ARG A 102 -15.16 -6.51 20.18
C ARG A 102 -14.45 -6.45 21.53
N ALA A 103 -13.20 -6.00 21.54
CA ALA A 103 -12.46 -5.82 22.78
C ALA A 103 -13.13 -4.75 23.66
N GLU A 104 -13.55 -3.63 23.07
CA GLU A 104 -14.30 -2.56 23.74
C GLU A 104 -15.61 -3.09 24.34
N ARG A 105 -16.43 -3.81 23.55
CA ARG A 105 -17.70 -4.40 24.03
C ARG A 105 -17.51 -5.44 25.13
N ALA A 106 -16.37 -6.15 25.12
CA ALA A 106 -16.06 -7.17 26.13
C ALA A 106 -15.29 -6.62 27.35
N GLY A 107 -14.95 -5.32 27.38
CA GLY A 107 -14.13 -4.71 28.45
C GLY A 107 -12.71 -5.29 28.54
N ARG A 108 -12.15 -5.83 27.44
CA ARG A 108 -10.89 -6.58 27.43
C ARG A 108 -9.72 -5.78 26.85
N ALA A 109 -8.49 -6.09 27.26
CA ALA A 109 -7.29 -5.46 26.74
C ALA A 109 -7.08 -5.78 25.25
N PHE A 110 -7.06 -4.72 24.41
CA PHE A 110 -6.89 -4.83 22.97
C PHE A 110 -5.42 -4.76 22.53
N LYS A 111 -4.66 -3.80 23.10
CA LYS A 111 -3.35 -3.38 22.57
C LYS A 111 -2.32 -4.52 22.50
N VAL A 112 -2.22 -5.32 23.56
CA VAL A 112 -1.23 -6.40 23.65
C VAL A 112 -1.56 -7.52 22.66
N VAL A 113 -2.81 -7.95 22.61
CA VAL A 113 -3.24 -9.02 21.70
C VAL A 113 -3.07 -8.60 20.25
N TYR A 114 -3.40 -7.34 19.93
CA TYR A 114 -3.19 -6.80 18.60
C TYR A 114 -1.70 -6.69 18.24
N LEU A 115 -0.84 -6.27 19.17
CA LEU A 115 0.61 -6.21 18.94
C LEU A 115 1.18 -7.61 18.67
N ARG A 116 0.79 -8.64 19.42
CA ARG A 116 1.16 -10.05 19.13
C ARG A 116 0.76 -10.47 17.73
N ARG A 117 -0.46 -10.08 17.31
CA ARG A 117 -0.95 -10.32 15.94
C ARG A 117 -0.08 -9.64 14.88
N VAL A 118 0.34 -8.40 15.11
CA VAL A 118 1.20 -7.62 14.21
C VAL A 118 2.60 -8.24 14.14
N VAL A 119 3.18 -8.62 15.27
CA VAL A 119 4.49 -9.28 15.32
C VAL A 119 4.45 -10.61 14.56
N ALA A 120 3.43 -11.44 14.78
CA ALA A 120 3.26 -12.69 14.04
C ALA A 120 3.16 -12.43 12.52
N LEU A 121 2.41 -11.39 12.10
CA LEU A 121 2.31 -11.02 10.69
C LEU A 121 3.66 -10.54 10.12
N ALA A 122 4.44 -9.78 10.90
CA ALA A 122 5.78 -9.37 10.52
C ALA A 122 6.71 -10.56 10.32
N LEU A 123 6.63 -11.58 11.18
CA LEU A 123 7.41 -12.82 11.05
C LEU A 123 6.99 -13.60 9.80
N PHE A 124 5.70 -13.73 9.52
CA PHE A 124 5.21 -14.33 8.27
C PHE A 124 5.70 -13.56 7.04
N GLY A 125 5.59 -12.22 7.06
CA GLY A 125 6.03 -11.39 5.95
C GLY A 125 7.55 -11.44 5.74
N ALA A 126 8.34 -11.37 6.80
CA ALA A 126 9.80 -11.52 6.71
C ALA A 126 10.19 -12.91 6.17
N ALA A 127 9.59 -13.99 6.67
CA ALA A 127 9.83 -15.34 6.17
C ALA A 127 9.42 -15.48 4.70
N HIS A 128 8.25 -14.93 4.32
CA HIS A 128 7.78 -14.93 2.94
C HIS A 128 8.72 -14.16 2.01
N PHE A 129 9.16 -12.97 2.41
CA PHE A 129 10.10 -12.16 1.65
C PHE A 129 11.44 -12.89 1.45
N LEU A 130 12.00 -13.40 2.54
CA LEU A 130 13.33 -14.02 2.52
C LEU A 130 13.34 -15.37 1.78
N LEU A 131 12.32 -16.20 2.01
CA LEU A 131 12.32 -17.59 1.57
C LEU A 131 11.55 -17.84 0.27
N LEU A 132 10.59 -16.99 -0.10
CA LEU A 132 9.73 -17.23 -1.25
C LEU A 132 9.80 -16.12 -2.31
N TRP A 133 9.55 -14.86 -1.90
CA TRP A 133 9.37 -13.79 -2.88
C TRP A 133 9.51 -12.38 -2.29
N GLU A 134 10.36 -11.56 -2.91
CA GLU A 134 10.64 -10.19 -2.46
C GLU A 134 9.48 -9.20 -2.67
N GLY A 135 8.43 -9.55 -3.42
CA GLY A 135 7.19 -8.77 -3.57
C GLY A 135 6.22 -8.92 -2.39
N ASP A 136 6.71 -9.28 -1.19
CA ASP A 136 5.88 -9.43 0.01
C ASP A 136 5.14 -8.15 0.40
N ILE A 137 3.88 -8.29 0.76
CA ILE A 137 3.03 -7.22 1.30
C ILE A 137 2.67 -7.43 2.79
N LEU A 138 2.86 -8.65 3.32
CA LEU A 138 2.48 -8.98 4.70
C LEU A 138 3.34 -8.20 5.70
N PHE A 139 4.64 -8.07 5.43
CA PHE A 139 5.55 -7.27 6.24
C PHE A 139 5.17 -5.80 6.19
N SER A 140 4.86 -5.26 5.01
CA SER A 140 4.37 -3.90 4.84
C SER A 140 3.09 -3.64 5.65
N TYR A 141 2.15 -4.60 5.66
CA TYR A 141 0.94 -4.49 6.47
C TYR A 141 1.22 -4.56 7.97
N ALA A 142 2.21 -5.33 8.39
CA ALA A 142 2.62 -5.35 9.79
C ALA A 142 3.24 -4.01 10.21
N VAL A 143 4.10 -3.41 9.39
CA VAL A 143 4.64 -2.06 9.62
C VAL A 143 3.52 -1.02 9.63
N GLY A 144 2.61 -1.05 8.65
CA GLY A 144 1.44 -0.18 8.60
C GLY A 144 0.54 -0.29 9.84
N ALA A 145 0.34 -1.52 10.33
CA ALA A 145 -0.44 -1.79 11.55
C ALA A 145 0.26 -1.28 12.81
N LEU A 146 1.58 -1.46 12.91
CA LEU A 146 2.37 -0.89 13.99
C LEU A 146 2.30 0.64 13.98
N MET A 147 2.47 1.25 12.81
CA MET A 147 2.38 2.69 12.64
C MET A 147 0.98 3.23 12.95
N LEU A 148 -0.10 2.50 12.58
CA LEU A 148 -1.46 2.83 12.98
C LEU A 148 -1.61 2.82 14.51
N MET A 149 -1.03 1.84 15.21
CA MET A 149 -1.01 1.81 16.68
C MET A 149 -0.27 3.01 17.25
N ILE A 150 0.84 3.42 16.66
CA ILE A 150 1.59 4.63 17.04
C ILE A 150 0.72 5.87 16.84
N VAL A 151 0.04 5.98 15.70
CA VAL A 151 -0.86 7.11 15.40
C VAL A 151 -2.01 7.20 16.40
N LEU A 152 -2.65 6.07 16.75
CA LEU A 152 -3.83 6.06 17.62
C LEU A 152 -3.48 6.11 19.12
N TYR A 153 -2.37 5.49 19.54
CA TYR A 153 -2.06 5.27 20.96
C TYR A 153 -0.65 5.66 21.38
N GLY A 154 0.26 5.98 20.43
CA GLY A 154 1.67 6.27 20.72
C GLY A 154 1.86 7.54 21.54
N LYS A 155 2.84 7.52 22.43
CA LYS A 155 3.30 8.72 23.15
C LYS A 155 4.24 9.52 22.24
N THR A 156 4.24 10.84 22.37
CA THR A 156 5.05 11.74 21.54
C THR A 156 6.56 11.51 21.74
N TRP A 157 6.99 11.32 22.97
CA TRP A 157 8.42 11.21 23.29
C TRP A 157 9.15 10.04 22.64
N PRO A 158 8.63 8.79 22.67
CA PRO A 158 9.25 7.68 21.96
C PRO A 158 9.32 7.89 20.45
N ILE A 159 8.34 8.58 19.86
CA ILE A 159 8.33 8.92 18.43
C ILE A 159 9.51 9.86 18.10
N LEU A 160 9.70 10.91 18.90
CA LEU A 160 10.80 11.86 18.73
C LEU A 160 12.17 11.19 18.90
N ILE A 161 12.31 10.28 19.87
CA ILE A 161 13.55 9.48 20.04
C ILE A 161 13.78 8.62 18.81
N GLY A 162 12.76 7.91 18.33
CA GLY A 162 12.86 7.07 17.13
C GLY A 162 13.30 7.87 15.90
N ILE A 163 12.75 9.06 15.70
CA ILE A 163 13.14 9.99 14.63
C ILE A 163 14.61 10.40 14.78
N ALA A 164 15.04 10.80 15.97
CA ALA A 164 16.41 11.23 16.22
C ALA A 164 17.42 10.11 15.98
N ILE A 165 17.12 8.89 16.45
CA ILE A 165 17.96 7.70 16.21
C ILE A 165 18.03 7.39 14.70
N ALA A 166 16.89 7.39 14.00
CA ALA A 166 16.86 7.09 12.57
C ALA A 166 17.62 8.13 11.73
N ILE A 167 17.51 9.42 12.09
CA ILE A 167 18.32 10.48 11.46
C ILE A 167 19.80 10.23 11.72
N GLY A 168 20.21 9.97 12.98
CA GLY A 168 21.60 9.71 13.32
C GLY A 168 22.19 8.51 12.54
N LEU A 169 21.41 7.43 12.42
CA LEU A 169 21.84 6.24 11.67
C LEU A 169 21.90 6.48 10.16
N ALA A 170 21.10 7.39 9.60
CA ALA A 170 21.10 7.70 8.19
C ALA A 170 22.39 8.40 7.71
N PHE A 171 23.15 9.01 8.63
CA PHE A 171 24.48 9.59 8.32
C PHE A 171 25.61 8.55 8.27
N ILE A 172 25.36 7.31 8.69
CA ILE A 172 26.35 6.23 8.59
C ILE A 172 26.43 5.81 7.11
N PRO A 173 27.64 5.69 6.52
CA PRO A 173 27.81 5.18 5.15
C PRO A 173 27.01 3.89 4.94
N GLU A 174 26.41 3.74 3.76
CA GLU A 174 25.56 2.60 3.35
C GLU A 174 24.21 2.44 4.09
N ARG A 175 23.91 3.29 5.09
CA ARG A 175 22.65 3.24 5.87
C ARG A 175 21.68 4.39 5.57
N GLY A 176 21.88 5.12 4.47
CA GLY A 176 21.01 6.24 4.08
C GLY A 176 19.53 5.89 3.96
N HIS A 177 19.20 4.62 3.62
CA HIS A 177 17.83 4.12 3.57
C HIS A 177 17.08 4.22 4.91
N VAL A 178 17.79 4.25 6.06
CA VAL A 178 17.18 4.44 7.38
C VAL A 178 16.53 5.82 7.53
N GLY A 179 16.88 6.81 6.71
CA GLY A 179 16.20 8.10 6.63
C GLY A 179 14.70 7.97 6.29
N ALA A 180 14.31 6.93 5.53
CA ALA A 180 12.91 6.64 5.27
C ALA A 180 12.12 6.30 6.54
N VAL A 181 12.76 5.65 7.53
CA VAL A 181 12.15 5.37 8.84
C VAL A 181 11.86 6.67 9.59
N ALA A 182 12.83 7.61 9.59
CA ALA A 182 12.63 8.92 10.23
C ALA A 182 11.47 9.68 9.57
N GLY A 183 11.43 9.71 8.24
CA GLY A 183 10.34 10.33 7.47
C GLY A 183 8.98 9.70 7.77
N GLY A 184 8.90 8.37 7.80
CA GLY A 184 7.69 7.64 8.15
C GLY A 184 7.20 7.94 9.57
N LEU A 185 8.11 7.91 10.57
CA LEU A 185 7.76 8.23 11.97
C LEU A 185 7.32 9.69 12.13
N ALA A 186 7.99 10.64 11.45
CA ALA A 186 7.60 12.05 11.49
C ALA A 186 6.19 12.25 10.90
N ALA A 187 5.90 11.62 9.75
CA ALA A 187 4.58 11.67 9.14
C ALA A 187 3.52 11.04 10.06
N ALA A 188 3.79 9.86 10.66
CA ALA A 188 2.89 9.26 11.64
C ALA A 188 2.65 10.17 12.86
N GLY A 189 3.67 10.86 13.33
CA GLY A 189 3.55 11.87 14.38
C GLY A 189 2.60 13.01 14.00
N LEU A 190 2.70 13.51 12.77
CA LEU A 190 1.79 14.54 12.23
C LEU A 190 0.35 14.00 12.13
N LEU A 191 0.14 12.77 11.63
CA LEU A 191 -1.18 12.16 11.58
C LEU A 191 -1.78 11.97 12.98
N ALA A 192 -0.96 11.60 13.97
CA ALA A 192 -1.38 11.49 15.37
C ALA A 192 -1.83 12.84 15.92
N ILE A 193 -1.10 13.93 15.62
CA ILE A 193 -1.48 15.30 16.01
C ILE A 193 -2.82 15.67 15.38
N TYR A 194 -3.05 15.38 14.09
CA TYR A 194 -4.32 15.66 13.42
C TYR A 194 -5.51 14.95 14.07
N LEU A 195 -5.35 13.68 14.41
CA LEU A 195 -6.46 12.87 14.95
C LEU A 195 -6.72 13.13 16.43
N ARG A 196 -5.67 13.40 17.22
CA ARG A 196 -5.73 13.35 18.69
C ARG A 196 -5.61 14.70 19.38
N SER A 197 -4.99 15.71 18.70
CA SER A 197 -4.73 16.99 19.35
C SER A 197 -5.90 17.94 19.21
N SER A 198 -6.34 18.51 20.33
CA SER A 198 -7.25 19.66 20.39
C SER A 198 -6.51 20.99 20.50
N LYS A 199 -5.15 20.97 20.59
CA LYS A 199 -4.34 22.17 20.76
C LYS A 199 -4.47 23.11 19.57
N ARG A 200 -4.61 24.41 19.87
CA ARG A 200 -4.67 25.49 18.86
C ARG A 200 -3.56 26.49 19.13
N VAL A 201 -2.90 26.94 18.07
CA VAL A 201 -1.87 27.98 18.11
C VAL A 201 -2.50 29.28 17.65
N ARG A 202 -2.25 30.37 18.39
CA ARG A 202 -2.71 31.71 18.01
C ARG A 202 -1.66 32.38 17.14
N ILE A 203 -2.05 32.73 15.91
CA ILE A 203 -1.23 33.49 14.95
C ILE A 203 -2.03 34.73 14.55
N PHE A 204 -1.56 35.89 14.91
CA PHE A 204 -2.27 37.16 14.75
C PHE A 204 -3.70 37.07 15.30
N ARG A 205 -4.71 37.20 14.42
CA ARG A 205 -6.14 37.15 14.76
C ARG A 205 -6.76 35.76 14.68
N HIS A 206 -6.02 34.74 14.17
CA HIS A 206 -6.54 33.40 13.91
C HIS A 206 -6.06 32.37 14.94
N ARG A 207 -6.92 31.40 15.23
CA ARG A 207 -6.58 30.23 16.05
C ARG A 207 -6.52 29.01 15.15
N LEU A 208 -5.32 28.57 14.80
CA LEU A 208 -5.10 27.41 13.94
C LEU A 208 -4.95 26.13 14.80
N PRO A 209 -5.54 25.00 14.38
CA PRO A 209 -5.18 23.69 14.92
C PRO A 209 -3.67 23.47 14.82
N LEU A 210 -3.07 22.83 15.83
CA LEU A 210 -1.62 22.60 15.84
C LEU A 210 -1.13 21.86 14.57
N PHE A 211 -1.89 20.88 14.10
CA PHE A 211 -1.60 20.17 12.85
C PHE A 211 -1.53 21.14 11.66
N SER A 212 -2.58 21.94 11.46
CA SER A 212 -2.64 22.88 10.34
C SER A 212 -1.49 23.90 10.39
N PHE A 213 -1.14 24.38 11.58
CA PHE A 213 0.01 25.26 11.79
C PHE A 213 1.32 24.59 11.37
N LEU A 214 1.58 23.36 11.82
CA LEU A 214 2.81 22.63 11.50
C LEU A 214 2.92 22.35 9.99
N VAL A 215 1.83 21.93 9.35
CA VAL A 215 1.82 21.63 7.92
C VAL A 215 2.00 22.90 7.09
N LEU A 216 1.35 24.02 7.46
CA LEU A 216 1.56 25.34 6.82
C LEU A 216 3.00 25.82 7.00
N LEU A 217 3.58 25.67 8.19
CA LEU A 217 4.96 26.08 8.45
C LEU A 217 5.94 25.27 7.59
N VAL A 218 5.84 23.95 7.60
CA VAL A 218 6.71 23.09 6.78
C VAL A 218 6.52 23.39 5.30
N GLY A 219 5.28 23.49 4.83
CA GLY A 219 4.99 23.84 3.44
C GLY A 219 5.57 25.17 3.01
N SER A 220 5.48 26.20 3.87
CA SER A 220 6.06 27.52 3.61
C SER A 220 7.59 27.47 3.56
N LEU A 221 8.23 26.75 4.51
CA LEU A 221 9.69 26.58 4.51
C LEU A 221 10.18 25.86 3.25
N LEU A 222 9.50 24.77 2.82
CA LEU A 222 9.87 24.07 1.59
C LEU A 222 9.65 24.93 0.34
N THR A 223 8.59 25.73 0.30
CA THR A 223 8.32 26.65 -0.83
C THR A 223 9.39 27.74 -0.90
N VAL A 224 9.78 28.33 0.24
CA VAL A 224 10.87 29.30 0.29
C VAL A 224 12.19 28.66 -0.12
N ALA A 225 12.50 27.45 0.38
CA ALA A 225 13.69 26.72 -0.04
C ALA A 225 13.71 26.45 -1.55
N ALA A 226 12.56 26.06 -2.13
CA ALA A 226 12.42 25.90 -3.57
C ALA A 226 12.75 27.21 -4.31
N ALA A 227 12.16 28.33 -3.88
CA ALA A 227 12.41 29.64 -4.49
C ALA A 227 13.90 30.03 -4.41
N VAL A 228 14.53 29.82 -3.24
CA VAL A 228 15.98 30.07 -3.06
C VAL A 228 16.80 29.22 -4.03
N PHE A 229 16.53 27.91 -4.15
CA PHE A 229 17.28 27.05 -5.06
C PHE A 229 17.06 27.39 -6.55
N TRP A 230 15.91 27.95 -6.93
CA TRP A 230 15.68 28.45 -8.28
C TRP A 230 16.42 29.76 -8.56
N LEU A 231 16.59 30.61 -7.55
CA LEU A 231 17.29 31.90 -7.68
C LEU A 231 18.83 31.75 -7.62
N LEU A 232 19.36 30.68 -7.05
CA LEU A 232 20.78 30.41 -7.02
C LEU A 232 21.27 29.80 -8.34
N PRO A 233 22.15 30.47 -9.13
CA PRO A 233 22.61 29.95 -10.42
C PRO A 233 23.28 28.57 -10.31
N ASP A 234 24.08 28.38 -9.25
CA ASP A 234 24.84 27.15 -8.97
C ASP A 234 24.20 26.24 -7.92
N GLY A 235 22.93 26.48 -7.58
CA GLY A 235 22.20 25.69 -6.57
C GLY A 235 21.96 24.25 -7.01
N PRO A 236 21.81 23.30 -6.06
CA PRO A 236 21.52 21.90 -6.39
C PRO A 236 20.20 21.78 -7.16
N ILE A 237 20.23 21.10 -8.30
CA ILE A 237 19.07 20.94 -9.20
C ILE A 237 18.11 19.88 -8.68
N GLU A 238 18.64 18.79 -8.13
CA GLU A 238 17.87 17.61 -7.70
C GLU A 238 16.71 17.92 -6.73
N PRO A 239 16.84 18.79 -5.69
CA PRO A 239 15.74 19.10 -4.79
C PRO A 239 14.76 20.15 -5.33
N ARG A 240 15.06 20.87 -6.42
CA ARG A 240 14.21 21.96 -6.93
C ARG A 240 12.80 21.49 -7.23
N LEU A 241 12.67 20.42 -8.01
CA LEU A 241 11.36 19.91 -8.43
C LEU A 241 10.54 19.34 -7.26
N PRO A 242 11.04 18.43 -6.41
CA PRO A 242 10.30 17.97 -5.25
C PRO A 242 9.84 19.11 -4.33
N LEU A 243 10.70 20.06 -4.02
CA LEU A 243 10.35 21.19 -3.14
C LEU A 243 9.28 22.08 -3.75
N SER A 244 9.34 22.34 -5.07
CA SER A 244 8.34 23.12 -5.80
C SER A 244 6.96 22.48 -5.84
N ILE A 245 6.87 21.15 -5.65
CA ILE A 245 5.62 20.40 -5.61
C ILE A 245 5.12 20.27 -4.17
N PHE A 246 5.96 19.73 -3.29
CA PHE A 246 5.54 19.39 -1.93
C PHE A 246 5.28 20.64 -1.07
N GLY A 247 6.04 21.74 -1.26
CA GLY A 247 5.83 22.97 -0.53
C GLY A 247 4.42 23.54 -0.72
N PRO A 248 4.00 23.93 -1.93
CA PRO A 248 2.66 24.44 -2.21
C PRO A 248 1.54 23.44 -1.87
N LEU A 249 1.72 22.14 -2.12
CA LEU A 249 0.73 21.12 -1.77
C LEU A 249 0.53 21.00 -0.26
N LEU A 250 1.59 21.13 0.54
CA LEU A 250 1.47 21.15 1.99
C LEU A 250 0.80 22.44 2.48
N ILE A 251 1.07 23.58 1.87
CA ILE A 251 0.35 24.84 2.17
C ILE A 251 -1.15 24.63 1.92
N LEU A 252 -1.52 24.10 0.76
CA LEU A 252 -2.91 23.79 0.42
C LEU A 252 -3.54 22.80 1.42
N ALA A 253 -2.84 21.71 1.73
CA ALA A 253 -3.29 20.72 2.70
C ALA A 253 -3.46 21.32 4.10
N GLY A 254 -2.52 22.14 4.55
CA GLY A 254 -2.60 22.86 5.83
C GLY A 254 -3.78 23.83 5.88
N TRP A 255 -4.04 24.59 4.81
CA TRP A 255 -5.19 25.47 4.70
C TRP A 255 -6.53 24.71 4.67
N LEU A 256 -6.63 23.64 3.87
CA LEU A 256 -7.81 22.79 3.83
C LEU A 256 -8.07 22.13 5.19
N SER A 257 -7.02 21.63 5.85
CA SER A 257 -7.16 21.04 7.17
C SER A 257 -7.64 22.05 8.21
N TRP A 258 -7.22 23.31 8.14
CA TRP A 258 -7.73 24.38 9.00
C TRP A 258 -9.21 24.66 8.73
N LYS A 259 -9.58 24.86 7.45
CA LYS A 259 -10.95 25.17 7.07
C LYS A 259 -11.95 24.05 7.40
N PHE A 260 -11.53 22.80 7.25
CA PHE A 260 -12.37 21.60 7.44
C PHE A 260 -11.95 20.77 8.67
N TYR A 261 -11.38 21.39 9.70
CA TYR A 261 -10.94 20.68 10.87
C TYR A 261 -12.10 20.07 11.68
N GLU A 262 -13.22 20.78 11.75
CA GLU A 262 -14.45 20.33 12.41
C GLU A 262 -15.49 19.78 11.40
N PRO A 263 -16.38 18.88 11.77
CA PRO A 263 -16.48 18.18 13.07
C PRO A 263 -15.44 17.04 13.20
N GLU A 264 -15.10 16.71 14.45
CA GLU A 264 -14.09 15.67 14.77
C GLU A 264 -14.43 14.29 14.21
N GLU A 265 -15.70 13.92 14.20
CA GLU A 265 -16.21 12.64 13.70
C GLU A 265 -15.78 12.34 12.25
N LYS A 266 -15.64 13.38 11.44
CA LYS A 266 -15.24 13.27 10.03
C LYS A 266 -13.72 13.27 9.81
N ARG A 267 -12.90 13.50 10.87
CA ARG A 267 -11.43 13.57 10.72
C ARG A 267 -10.82 12.29 10.18
N ILE A 268 -11.30 11.12 10.62
CA ILE A 268 -10.79 9.82 10.18
C ILE A 268 -10.95 9.67 8.66
N VAL A 269 -12.16 9.90 8.13
CA VAL A 269 -12.43 9.77 6.69
C VAL A 269 -11.69 10.83 5.88
N ARG A 270 -11.68 12.07 6.36
CA ARG A 270 -10.94 13.16 5.69
C ARG A 270 -9.46 12.86 5.60
N LEU A 271 -8.85 12.42 6.72
CA LEU A 271 -7.44 12.04 6.74
C LEU A 271 -7.16 10.90 5.77
N ALA A 272 -7.96 9.82 5.83
CA ALA A 272 -7.80 8.65 4.99
C ALA A 272 -7.82 9.00 3.49
N VAL A 273 -8.82 9.78 3.07
CA VAL A 273 -8.97 10.21 1.68
C VAL A 273 -7.86 11.20 1.30
N SER A 274 -7.53 12.17 2.19
CA SER A 274 -6.53 13.19 1.90
C SER A 274 -5.12 12.62 1.73
N VAL A 275 -4.70 11.66 2.57
CA VAL A 275 -3.38 11.02 2.43
C VAL A 275 -3.25 10.33 1.08
N TYR A 276 -4.29 9.63 0.66
CA TYR A 276 -4.27 8.93 -0.62
C TYR A 276 -4.29 9.89 -1.81
N LEU A 277 -5.17 10.88 -1.79
CA LEU A 277 -5.25 11.89 -2.84
C LEU A 277 -3.99 12.74 -2.94
N PHE A 278 -3.38 13.09 -1.79
CA PHE A 278 -2.14 13.88 -1.75
C PHE A 278 -1.03 13.21 -2.56
N LEU A 279 -0.85 11.90 -2.40
CA LEU A 279 0.15 11.13 -3.14
C LEU A 279 -0.11 11.18 -4.65
N GLY A 280 -1.34 10.87 -5.07
CA GLY A 280 -1.70 10.89 -6.49
C GLY A 280 -1.57 12.28 -7.13
N VAL A 281 -2.01 13.33 -6.42
CA VAL A 281 -1.88 14.72 -6.87
C VAL A 281 -0.41 15.13 -6.94
N ALA A 282 0.41 14.79 -5.94
CA ALA A 282 1.84 15.13 -5.93
C ALA A 282 2.59 14.50 -7.11
N ILE A 283 2.33 13.22 -7.39
CA ILE A 283 2.96 12.51 -8.52
C ILE A 283 2.46 13.08 -9.85
N THR A 284 1.16 13.34 -9.99
CA THR A 284 0.60 13.95 -11.22
C THR A 284 1.19 15.35 -11.46
N ALA A 285 1.25 16.19 -10.43
CA ALA A 285 1.85 17.52 -10.51
C ALA A 285 3.34 17.44 -10.88
N GLY A 286 4.07 16.52 -10.28
CA GLY A 286 5.47 16.24 -10.64
C GLY A 286 5.63 15.84 -12.09
N GLY A 287 4.80 14.93 -12.57
CA GLY A 287 4.80 14.52 -13.97
C GLY A 287 4.44 15.66 -14.94
N LEU A 288 3.48 16.52 -14.57
CA LEU A 288 3.13 17.72 -15.37
C LEU A 288 4.30 18.70 -15.45
N ILE A 289 4.93 19.02 -14.32
CA ILE A 289 6.08 19.93 -14.30
C ILE A 289 7.23 19.33 -15.12
N GLN A 290 7.55 18.04 -14.94
CA GLN A 290 8.60 17.38 -15.74
C GLN A 290 8.28 17.40 -17.24
N ARG A 291 7.03 17.18 -17.64
CA ARG A 291 6.63 17.15 -19.06
C ARG A 291 6.83 18.49 -19.75
N PHE A 292 6.65 19.61 -19.03
CA PHE A 292 6.76 20.98 -19.56
C PHE A 292 8.05 21.68 -19.15
N ALA A 293 8.88 21.10 -18.27
CA ALA A 293 10.19 21.63 -17.98
C ALA A 293 11.12 21.48 -19.21
N PRO A 294 11.99 22.47 -19.45
CA PRO A 294 13.04 22.28 -20.44
C PRO A 294 13.86 21.05 -20.07
N ASP A 295 14.04 20.13 -21.02
CA ASP A 295 14.96 19.00 -20.82
C ASP A 295 16.40 19.55 -20.81
N PRO A 296 17.09 19.51 -19.68
CA PRO A 296 18.45 20.04 -19.62
C PRO A 296 19.45 19.32 -20.56
N ASP A 297 19.07 18.11 -21.00
CA ASP A 297 19.88 17.29 -21.89
C ASP A 297 19.47 17.46 -23.37
N ALA A 298 18.24 17.93 -23.66
CA ALA A 298 17.74 18.16 -25.02
C ALA A 298 18.38 19.37 -25.69
N GLU A 299 18.68 20.44 -24.95
CA GLU A 299 19.41 21.59 -25.46
C GLU A 299 20.81 21.22 -25.98
N VAL A 300 21.44 20.22 -25.36
CA VAL A 300 22.74 19.69 -25.77
C VAL A 300 22.62 18.81 -27.01
N ALA A 301 21.53 18.05 -27.16
CA ALA A 301 21.31 17.12 -28.27
C ALA A 301 20.94 17.86 -29.59
N VAL A 302 20.16 18.94 -29.50
CA VAL A 302 19.71 19.72 -30.68
C VAL A 302 20.86 20.56 -31.29
N ALA A 303 21.82 20.96 -30.47
CA ALA A 303 22.92 21.83 -30.92
C ALA A 303 24.07 21.07 -31.61
N GLY A 304 24.12 19.73 -31.55
CA GLY A 304 25.28 18.97 -32.07
C GLY A 304 26.62 19.36 -31.41
N GLN A 305 26.55 20.16 -30.34
CA GLN A 305 27.69 20.66 -29.60
C GLN A 305 28.00 19.77 -28.40
N GLN A 306 29.27 19.60 -28.10
CA GLN A 306 29.69 18.99 -26.82
C GLN A 306 29.12 19.82 -25.66
N PRO A 307 28.82 19.16 -24.51
CA PRO A 307 28.26 19.87 -23.34
C PRO A 307 29.11 21.08 -23.01
N THR A 308 28.51 22.26 -23.10
CA THR A 308 29.17 23.56 -22.95
C THR A 308 29.58 23.88 -21.51
N THR A 309 29.20 23.02 -20.55
CA THR A 309 29.60 23.15 -19.14
C THR A 309 30.06 21.80 -18.59
N GLU A 310 31.16 21.80 -17.85
CA GLU A 310 31.73 20.66 -17.12
C GLU A 310 30.67 19.90 -16.31
N LYS A 311 29.76 20.65 -15.68
CA LYS A 311 28.60 20.11 -14.93
C LYS A 311 27.56 19.35 -15.80
N ALA A 312 27.43 19.65 -17.08
CA ALA A 312 26.52 18.92 -17.98
C ALA A 312 27.16 17.59 -18.42
N ALA A 313 28.49 17.58 -18.62
CA ALA A 313 29.25 16.37 -18.89
C ALA A 313 29.24 15.42 -17.68
N GLU A 314 29.48 15.93 -16.48
CA GLU A 314 29.38 15.14 -15.23
C GLU A 314 28.00 14.52 -15.03
N ARG A 315 26.92 15.27 -15.26
CA ARG A 315 25.55 14.73 -15.17
C ARG A 315 25.27 13.62 -16.19
N LYS A 316 25.79 13.76 -17.41
CA LYS A 316 25.64 12.72 -18.43
C LYS A 316 26.36 11.45 -18.02
N VAL A 317 27.60 11.56 -17.55
CA VAL A 317 28.39 10.42 -17.05
C VAL A 317 27.68 9.75 -15.86
N GLU A 318 27.19 10.53 -14.90
CA GLU A 318 26.48 10.00 -13.75
C GLU A 318 25.15 9.30 -14.15
N ARG A 319 24.41 9.86 -15.14
CA ARG A 319 23.22 9.22 -15.69
C ARG A 319 23.53 7.90 -16.38
N GLU A 320 24.57 7.88 -17.24
CA GLU A 320 25.02 6.66 -17.92
C GLU A 320 25.45 5.59 -16.93
N LYS A 321 26.17 5.99 -15.87
CA LYS A 321 26.57 5.09 -14.78
C LYS A 321 25.34 4.49 -14.07
N ARG A 322 24.38 5.32 -13.68
CA ARG A 322 23.12 4.85 -13.02
C ARG A 322 22.33 3.90 -13.91
N LEU A 323 22.24 4.18 -15.22
CA LEU A 323 21.57 3.30 -16.18
C LEU A 323 22.30 1.97 -16.35
N ALA A 324 23.64 1.99 -16.41
CA ALA A 324 24.45 0.79 -16.48
C ALA A 324 24.32 -0.07 -15.21
N GLU A 325 24.36 0.55 -14.03
CA GLU A 325 24.15 -0.13 -12.75
C GLU A 325 22.75 -0.74 -12.65
N ALA A 326 21.70 -0.02 -13.07
CA ALA A 326 20.32 -0.53 -13.08
C ALA A 326 20.18 -1.71 -14.04
N LYS A 327 20.82 -1.64 -15.23
CA LYS A 327 20.84 -2.73 -16.20
C LYS A 327 21.57 -3.96 -15.67
N ALA A 328 22.75 -3.76 -15.08
CA ALA A 328 23.53 -4.85 -14.48
C ALA A 328 22.78 -5.53 -13.33
N LYS A 329 22.10 -4.75 -12.48
CA LYS A 329 21.26 -5.27 -11.41
C LYS A 329 20.08 -6.09 -11.95
N ASN A 330 19.43 -5.63 -13.02
CA ASN A 330 18.32 -6.35 -13.67
C ASN A 330 18.80 -7.66 -14.32
N GLU A 331 19.97 -7.66 -14.97
CA GLU A 331 20.56 -8.86 -15.55
C GLU A 331 20.96 -9.88 -14.46
N GLU A 332 21.52 -9.43 -13.35
CA GLU A 332 21.87 -10.31 -12.24
C GLU A 332 20.63 -10.89 -11.56
N GLU A 333 19.59 -10.08 -11.33
CA GLU A 333 18.31 -10.55 -10.84
C GLU A 333 17.73 -11.62 -11.76
N ARG A 334 17.72 -11.36 -13.06
CA ARG A 334 17.25 -12.33 -14.06
C ARG A 334 18.08 -13.62 -14.02
N ARG A 335 19.42 -13.53 -13.96
CA ARG A 335 20.32 -14.70 -13.87
C ARG A 335 19.95 -15.56 -12.66
N ILE A 336 19.80 -14.94 -11.49
CA ILE A 336 19.49 -15.63 -10.24
C ILE A 336 18.17 -16.38 -10.36
N PHE A 337 17.13 -15.74 -10.88
CA PHE A 337 15.81 -16.36 -10.95
C PHE A 337 15.62 -17.36 -12.10
N THR A 338 16.44 -17.27 -13.18
CA THR A 338 16.33 -18.21 -14.31
C THR A 338 17.29 -19.39 -14.22
N SER A 339 18.45 -19.25 -13.59
CA SER A 339 19.51 -20.26 -13.57
C SER A 339 20.23 -20.41 -12.23
N GLY A 340 19.93 -19.56 -11.26
CA GLY A 340 20.53 -19.62 -9.93
C GLY A 340 19.94 -20.72 -9.06
N SER A 341 20.66 -21.02 -7.98
CA SER A 341 20.20 -21.94 -6.93
C SER A 341 19.20 -21.27 -5.97
N TYR A 342 18.45 -22.07 -5.21
CA TYR A 342 17.59 -21.56 -4.14
C TYR A 342 18.38 -20.75 -3.09
N GLY A 343 19.61 -21.18 -2.75
CA GLY A 343 20.48 -20.46 -1.82
C GLY A 343 20.89 -19.07 -2.33
N GLU A 344 21.17 -18.92 -3.64
CA GLU A 344 21.43 -17.62 -4.26
C GLU A 344 20.19 -16.71 -4.21
N THR A 345 19.02 -17.26 -4.47
CA THR A 345 17.74 -16.54 -4.35
C THR A 345 17.51 -16.00 -2.94
N VAL A 346 17.69 -16.84 -1.92
CA VAL A 346 17.55 -16.43 -0.50
C VAL A 346 18.59 -15.37 -0.13
N LYS A 347 19.83 -15.50 -0.60
CA LYS A 347 20.88 -14.50 -0.37
C LYS A 347 20.53 -13.16 -1.03
N TRP A 348 20.02 -13.19 -2.26
CA TRP A 348 19.53 -12.01 -2.97
C TRP A 348 18.43 -11.28 -2.21
N HIS A 349 17.39 -12.01 -1.78
CA HIS A 349 16.32 -11.45 -0.98
C HIS A 349 16.85 -10.87 0.35
N GLY A 350 17.77 -11.58 1.02
CA GLY A 350 18.37 -11.14 2.29
C GLY A 350 19.11 -9.81 2.17
N GLY A 351 19.85 -9.61 1.07
CA GLY A 351 20.55 -8.36 0.80
C GLY A 351 19.62 -7.15 0.59
N ARG A 352 18.38 -7.38 0.10
CA ARG A 352 17.40 -6.33 -0.19
C ARG A 352 16.43 -6.05 0.96
N PHE A 353 16.31 -6.96 1.91
CA PHE A 353 15.34 -6.86 3.00
C PHE A 353 15.49 -5.59 3.87
N PRO A 354 16.71 -5.13 4.26
CA PRO A 354 16.84 -3.92 5.06
C PRO A 354 16.31 -2.66 4.37
N GLU A 355 16.58 -2.51 3.07
CA GLU A 355 16.07 -1.40 2.27
C GLU A 355 14.54 -1.45 2.15
N LYS A 356 13.99 -2.62 1.83
CA LYS A 356 12.54 -2.86 1.78
C LYS A 356 11.88 -2.51 3.11
N ALA A 357 12.44 -3.02 4.22
CA ALA A 357 11.91 -2.78 5.56
C ALA A 357 11.88 -1.28 5.91
N ALA A 358 12.92 -0.53 5.53
CA ALA A 358 12.96 0.92 5.74
C ALA A 358 11.94 1.67 4.87
N GLN A 359 11.82 1.30 3.59
CA GLN A 359 10.84 1.89 2.67
C GLN A 359 9.39 1.66 3.14
N ASP A 360 9.11 0.55 3.80
CA ASP A 360 7.79 0.23 4.33
C ASP A 360 7.30 1.24 5.38
N PHE A 361 8.18 1.94 6.09
CA PHE A 361 7.77 3.02 7.00
C PHE A 361 7.17 4.21 6.24
N THR A 362 7.68 4.52 5.05
CA THR A 362 7.09 5.56 4.19
C THR A 362 5.80 5.06 3.54
N PHE A 363 5.80 3.83 3.03
CA PHE A 363 4.61 3.21 2.45
C PHE A 363 3.48 3.04 3.48
N ALA A 364 3.81 2.83 4.74
CA ALA A 364 2.85 2.72 5.84
C ALA A 364 1.92 3.94 5.96
N ILE A 365 2.35 5.13 5.52
CA ILE A 365 1.51 6.33 5.55
C ILE A 365 0.26 6.15 4.67
N VAL A 366 0.43 5.57 3.48
CA VAL A 366 -0.69 5.25 2.58
C VAL A 366 -1.54 4.14 3.17
N LEU A 367 -0.91 3.10 3.74
CA LEU A 367 -1.60 2.01 4.41
C LEU A 367 -2.44 2.50 5.59
N ILE A 368 -1.94 3.43 6.41
CA ILE A 368 -2.70 4.04 7.52
C ILE A 368 -3.96 4.70 6.99
N GLY A 369 -3.89 5.44 5.88
CA GLY A 369 -5.07 6.02 5.25
C GLY A 369 -6.12 4.95 4.92
N MET A 370 -5.72 3.86 4.28
CA MET A 370 -6.63 2.77 3.93
C MET A 370 -7.16 2.01 5.15
N PHE A 371 -6.31 1.79 6.17
CA PHE A 371 -6.72 1.15 7.42
C PHE A 371 -7.74 2.00 8.19
N LEU A 372 -7.55 3.32 8.23
CA LEU A 372 -8.50 4.25 8.83
C LEU A 372 -9.83 4.26 8.09
N LEU A 373 -9.80 4.25 6.75
CA LEU A 373 -11.02 4.15 5.95
C LEU A 373 -11.75 2.83 6.21
N GLY A 374 -11.01 1.71 6.26
CA GLY A 374 -11.56 0.40 6.64
C GLY A 374 -12.17 0.40 8.05
N THR A 375 -11.52 1.07 8.99
CA THR A 375 -12.03 1.25 10.35
C THR A 375 -13.38 2.00 10.35
N TRP A 376 -13.50 3.03 9.51
CA TRP A 376 -14.75 3.77 9.37
C TRP A 376 -15.88 2.87 8.81
N PHE A 377 -15.62 2.04 7.81
CA PHE A 377 -16.64 1.14 7.23
C PHE A 377 -17.27 0.21 8.28
N VAL A 378 -16.51 -0.25 9.25
CA VAL A 378 -17.04 -1.11 10.33
C VAL A 378 -17.72 -0.27 11.40
N ARG A 379 -17.09 0.81 11.87
CA ARG A 379 -17.65 1.64 12.95
C ARG A 379 -18.92 2.38 12.56
N SER A 380 -19.09 2.70 11.29
CA SER A 380 -20.35 3.27 10.76
C SER A 380 -21.50 2.26 10.66
N GLY A 381 -21.24 0.95 10.90
CA GLY A 381 -22.23 -0.11 10.76
C GLY A 381 -22.53 -0.53 9.32
N VAL A 382 -22.01 0.19 8.34
CA VAL A 382 -22.29 -0.05 6.90
C VAL A 382 -21.89 -1.47 6.49
N MET A 383 -20.76 -1.98 7.02
CA MET A 383 -20.27 -3.31 6.67
C MET A 383 -20.82 -4.41 7.58
N GLU A 384 -21.34 -4.07 8.77
CA GLU A 384 -21.97 -5.03 9.67
C GLU A 384 -23.36 -5.44 9.15
N ASN A 385 -24.11 -4.50 8.55
CA ASN A 385 -25.41 -4.76 7.93
C ASN A 385 -25.49 -4.20 6.50
N PRO A 386 -24.82 -4.85 5.51
CA PRO A 386 -24.78 -4.36 4.14
C PRO A 386 -26.16 -4.25 3.48
N GLY A 387 -27.11 -5.14 3.86
CA GLY A 387 -28.47 -5.16 3.33
C GLY A 387 -29.24 -3.87 3.61
N ALA A 388 -28.99 -3.21 4.77
CA ALA A 388 -29.60 -1.93 5.10
C ALA A 388 -28.99 -0.75 4.34
N HIS A 389 -27.81 -0.93 3.73
CA HIS A 389 -27.03 0.13 3.10
C HIS A 389 -26.81 -0.08 1.59
N LEU A 390 -27.70 -0.82 0.90
CA LEU A 390 -27.56 -1.15 -0.52
C LEU A 390 -27.43 0.09 -1.42
N ARG A 391 -28.10 1.20 -1.06
CA ARG A 391 -27.98 2.45 -1.81
C ARG A 391 -26.54 2.98 -1.79
N PHE A 392 -25.89 2.97 -0.63
CA PHE A 392 -24.50 3.37 -0.49
C PHE A 392 -23.58 2.51 -1.35
N PHE A 393 -23.71 1.19 -1.31
CA PHE A 393 -22.89 0.28 -2.13
C PHE A 393 -23.17 0.42 -3.63
N ARG A 394 -24.42 0.70 -4.00
CA ARG A 394 -24.79 1.02 -5.38
C ARG A 394 -24.09 2.30 -5.85
N ASP A 395 -24.12 3.35 -5.05
CA ASP A 395 -23.49 4.61 -5.39
C ASP A 395 -21.98 4.46 -5.51
N LEU A 396 -21.32 3.67 -4.64
CA LEU A 396 -19.91 3.30 -4.79
C LEU A 396 -19.63 2.55 -6.10
N ALA A 397 -20.47 1.59 -6.48
CA ALA A 397 -20.29 0.83 -7.70
C ALA A 397 -20.53 1.69 -8.95
N VAL A 398 -21.64 2.44 -9.00
CA VAL A 398 -22.09 3.19 -10.18
C VAL A 398 -21.20 4.41 -10.44
N TYR A 399 -20.72 5.08 -9.40
CA TYR A 399 -19.83 6.25 -9.55
C TYR A 399 -18.36 5.89 -9.38
N GLY A 400 -18.02 5.05 -8.41
CA GLY A 400 -16.62 4.73 -8.11
C GLY A 400 -15.93 3.94 -9.21
N LEU A 401 -16.59 2.94 -9.81
CA LEU A 401 -15.99 2.17 -10.91
C LEU A 401 -15.74 3.03 -12.16
N PRO A 402 -16.73 3.73 -12.75
CA PRO A 402 -16.48 4.53 -13.94
C PRO A 402 -15.45 5.64 -13.71
N VAL A 403 -15.53 6.36 -12.58
CA VAL A 403 -14.57 7.42 -12.26
C VAL A 403 -13.16 6.83 -12.08
N GLY A 404 -13.03 5.80 -11.26
CA GLY A 404 -11.71 5.23 -10.97
C GLY A 404 -11.07 4.56 -12.18
N ILE A 405 -11.83 3.79 -12.94
CA ILE A 405 -11.34 3.15 -14.17
C ILE A 405 -11.10 4.21 -15.24
N GLY A 406 -12.00 5.19 -15.42
CA GLY A 406 -11.86 6.24 -16.41
C GLY A 406 -10.61 7.09 -16.19
N VAL A 407 -10.31 7.50 -14.95
CA VAL A 407 -9.09 8.22 -14.62
C VAL A 407 -7.84 7.36 -14.88
N GLY A 408 -7.88 6.07 -14.54
CA GLY A 408 -6.81 5.12 -14.85
C GLY A 408 -6.60 4.95 -16.36
N LEU A 409 -7.69 4.88 -17.15
CA LEU A 409 -7.62 4.77 -18.61
C LEU A 409 -7.07 6.05 -19.27
N LEU A 410 -7.38 7.24 -18.74
CA LEU A 410 -6.72 8.48 -19.19
C LEU A 410 -5.20 8.40 -18.98
N GLY A 411 -4.75 7.87 -17.83
CA GLY A 411 -3.34 7.59 -17.61
C GLY A 411 -2.77 6.59 -18.62
N SER A 412 -3.55 5.58 -19.02
CA SER A 412 -3.10 4.57 -19.99
C SER A 412 -2.78 5.14 -21.37
N LEU A 413 -3.53 6.13 -21.82
CA LEU A 413 -3.28 6.78 -23.12
C LEU A 413 -1.90 7.47 -23.14
N ILE A 414 -1.47 8.03 -22.01
CA ILE A 414 -0.14 8.64 -21.85
C ILE A 414 0.93 7.55 -21.74
N ALA A 415 0.65 6.49 -20.96
CA ALA A 415 1.57 5.38 -20.73
C ALA A 415 1.92 4.58 -22.00
N MET A 416 1.06 4.55 -23.01
CA MET A 416 1.31 3.84 -24.27
C MET A 416 2.52 4.39 -25.04
N SER A 417 2.86 5.66 -24.88
CA SER A 417 4.03 6.31 -25.50
C SER A 417 5.28 6.30 -24.61
N HIS A 418 5.19 5.77 -23.38
CA HIS A 418 6.29 5.77 -22.44
C HIS A 418 7.51 5.01 -22.95
N THR A 419 8.68 5.61 -22.77
CA THR A 419 9.99 4.99 -23.01
C THR A 419 10.68 4.74 -21.67
N PRO A 420 10.98 3.48 -21.26
CA PRO A 420 11.68 3.19 -20.01
C PRO A 420 12.95 4.03 -19.86
N GLY A 421 13.07 4.69 -18.69
CA GLY A 421 14.16 5.62 -18.40
C GLY A 421 13.94 7.05 -18.86
N ASP A 422 12.95 7.34 -19.71
CA ASP A 422 12.53 8.69 -20.05
C ASP A 422 11.65 9.26 -18.93
N ARG A 423 11.99 10.48 -18.47
CA ARG A 423 11.23 11.18 -17.43
C ARG A 423 10.33 12.28 -18.00
N TYR A 424 10.51 12.66 -19.27
CA TYR A 424 9.85 13.80 -19.90
C TYR A 424 8.70 13.40 -20.83
N ASP A 425 8.43 12.11 -20.97
CA ASP A 425 7.39 11.57 -21.85
C ASP A 425 5.97 11.57 -21.24
N GLY A 426 5.82 12.08 -20.01
CA GLY A 426 4.54 12.14 -19.31
C GLY A 426 4.24 10.91 -18.44
N TRP A 427 5.19 9.97 -18.27
CA TRP A 427 5.00 8.79 -17.45
C TRP A 427 4.56 9.12 -16.00
N GLY A 428 5.13 10.16 -15.38
CA GLY A 428 4.73 10.63 -14.05
C GLY A 428 3.25 11.01 -13.98
N ILE A 429 2.70 11.61 -15.05
CA ILE A 429 1.26 11.92 -15.13
C ILE A 429 0.43 10.63 -15.16
N ALA A 430 0.83 9.66 -15.99
CA ALA A 430 0.15 8.38 -16.11
C ALA A 430 0.10 7.62 -14.77
N VAL A 431 1.22 7.58 -14.06
CA VAL A 431 1.32 6.95 -12.72
C VAL A 431 0.43 7.67 -11.71
N GLY A 432 0.49 9.00 -11.67
CA GLY A 432 -0.32 9.82 -10.75
C GLY A 432 -1.83 9.64 -11.00
N LEU A 433 -2.28 9.66 -12.25
CA LEU A 433 -3.67 9.40 -12.62
C LEU A 433 -4.09 7.97 -12.24
N SER A 434 -3.22 6.98 -12.46
CA SER A 434 -3.50 5.60 -12.04
C SER A 434 -3.71 5.50 -10.53
N ILE A 435 -2.86 6.15 -9.73
CA ILE A 435 -3.02 6.20 -8.26
C ILE A 435 -4.33 6.91 -7.89
N LEU A 436 -4.65 8.06 -8.48
CA LEU A 436 -5.91 8.77 -8.20
C LEU A 436 -7.13 7.91 -8.54
N GLY A 437 -7.08 7.14 -9.63
CA GLY A 437 -8.15 6.23 -10.02
C GLY A 437 -8.29 4.99 -9.12
N ASN A 438 -7.21 4.55 -8.44
CA ASN A 438 -7.23 3.31 -7.68
C ASN A 438 -8.20 3.33 -6.49
N LEU A 439 -8.32 4.44 -5.74
CA LEU A 439 -9.22 4.52 -4.58
C LEU A 439 -10.70 4.46 -4.97
N PRO A 440 -11.22 5.30 -5.89
CA PRO A 440 -12.62 5.18 -6.29
C PRO A 440 -12.93 3.83 -6.96
N ALA A 441 -12.02 3.27 -7.78
CA ALA A 441 -12.20 1.94 -8.34
C ALA A 441 -12.23 0.84 -7.27
N CYS A 442 -11.34 0.91 -6.25
CA CYS A 442 -11.33 0.00 -5.11
C CYS A 442 -12.68 0.00 -4.39
N LEU A 443 -13.18 1.18 -4.05
CA LEU A 443 -14.48 1.33 -3.38
C LEU A 443 -15.62 0.85 -4.27
N GLY A 444 -15.53 1.10 -5.57
CA GLY A 444 -16.49 0.62 -6.57
C GLY A 444 -16.52 -0.91 -6.68
N TYR A 445 -15.35 -1.58 -6.68
CA TYR A 445 -15.27 -3.04 -6.64
C TYR A 445 -15.87 -3.61 -5.35
N VAL A 446 -15.60 -3.00 -4.20
CA VAL A 446 -16.23 -3.40 -2.93
C VAL A 446 -17.74 -3.26 -3.02
N GLY A 447 -18.24 -2.12 -3.54
CA GLY A 447 -19.67 -1.89 -3.77
C GLY A 447 -20.30 -2.95 -4.68
N MET A 448 -19.64 -3.23 -5.81
CA MET A 448 -20.09 -4.25 -6.78
C MET A 448 -20.18 -5.65 -6.14
N VAL A 449 -19.13 -6.09 -5.43
CA VAL A 449 -19.11 -7.42 -4.79
C VAL A 449 -20.20 -7.54 -3.73
N VAL A 450 -20.44 -6.50 -2.92
CA VAL A 450 -21.49 -6.49 -1.91
C VAL A 450 -22.88 -6.53 -2.57
N LEU A 451 -23.11 -5.78 -3.65
CA LEU A 451 -24.38 -5.82 -4.39
C LEU A 451 -24.62 -7.21 -5.02
N MET A 452 -23.59 -7.82 -5.61
CA MET A 452 -23.68 -9.17 -6.15
C MET A 452 -24.05 -10.17 -5.05
N LEU A 453 -23.40 -10.10 -3.89
CA LEU A 453 -23.66 -10.98 -2.76
C LEU A 453 -25.10 -10.84 -2.23
N GLN A 454 -25.63 -9.62 -2.20
CA GLN A 454 -27.00 -9.32 -1.72
C GLN A 454 -28.07 -9.50 -2.80
N SER A 455 -27.69 -9.84 -4.03
CA SER A 455 -28.65 -10.03 -5.13
C SER A 455 -29.40 -11.36 -4.98
N LYS A 456 -30.63 -11.41 -5.54
CA LYS A 456 -31.43 -12.65 -5.66
C LYS A 456 -31.16 -13.37 -6.99
N THR A 457 -30.13 -12.97 -7.73
CA THR A 457 -29.82 -13.49 -9.07
C THR A 457 -28.63 -14.46 -9.01
N VAL A 458 -28.22 -14.99 -10.15
CA VAL A 458 -27.03 -15.85 -10.31
C VAL A 458 -25.75 -15.19 -9.73
N PHE A 459 -25.70 -13.88 -9.66
CA PHE A 459 -24.56 -13.14 -9.12
C PHE A 459 -24.32 -13.38 -7.62
N SER A 460 -25.34 -13.79 -6.85
CA SER A 460 -25.17 -14.18 -5.44
C SER A 460 -24.23 -15.37 -5.25
N ARG A 461 -23.98 -16.17 -6.31
CA ARG A 461 -22.99 -17.25 -6.29
C ARG A 461 -21.56 -16.77 -6.03
N ILE A 462 -21.30 -15.46 -6.09
CA ILE A 462 -20.02 -14.88 -5.65
C ILE A 462 -19.68 -15.25 -4.21
N SER A 463 -20.66 -15.64 -3.40
CA SER A 463 -20.49 -16.18 -2.04
C SER A 463 -19.51 -17.37 -1.97
N VAL A 464 -19.31 -18.11 -3.08
CA VAL A 464 -18.31 -19.18 -3.19
C VAL A 464 -16.90 -18.72 -2.83
N LEU A 465 -16.59 -17.42 -3.04
CA LEU A 465 -15.31 -16.80 -2.72
C LEU A 465 -15.12 -16.56 -1.21
N GLY A 466 -16.18 -16.71 -0.40
CA GLY A 466 -16.09 -16.48 1.04
C GLY A 466 -15.13 -17.44 1.75
N LEU A 467 -15.12 -18.73 1.37
CA LEU A 467 -14.23 -19.73 2.00
C LEU A 467 -12.75 -19.52 1.64
N PRO A 468 -12.35 -19.30 0.38
CA PRO A 468 -10.99 -18.86 0.06
C PRO A 468 -10.58 -17.58 0.80
N GLY A 469 -11.50 -16.60 0.94
CA GLY A 469 -11.25 -15.38 1.71
C GLY A 469 -11.03 -15.61 3.20
N ARG A 470 -11.62 -16.66 3.78
CA ARG A 470 -11.35 -17.09 5.16
C ARG A 470 -9.97 -17.73 5.33
N MET A 471 -9.40 -18.26 4.25
CA MET A 471 -8.07 -18.86 4.17
C MET A 471 -7.10 -17.96 3.38
N ALA A 472 -7.29 -16.64 3.44
CA ALA A 472 -6.55 -15.72 2.58
C ALA A 472 -5.03 -15.76 2.80
N LEU A 473 -4.56 -15.90 4.05
CA LEU A 473 -3.13 -16.02 4.35
C LEU A 473 -2.56 -17.33 3.81
N THR A 474 -3.25 -18.45 4.06
CA THR A 474 -2.86 -19.76 3.53
C THR A 474 -2.81 -19.74 2.00
N ASN A 475 -3.85 -19.24 1.36
CA ASN A 475 -3.94 -19.20 -0.10
C ASN A 475 -2.90 -18.25 -0.72
N TYR A 476 -2.63 -17.09 -0.12
CA TYR A 476 -1.61 -16.15 -0.56
C TYR A 476 -0.20 -16.76 -0.52
N LEU A 477 0.17 -17.37 0.59
CA LEU A 477 1.47 -18.03 0.73
C LEU A 477 1.60 -19.23 -0.22
N ALA A 478 0.50 -19.99 -0.41
CA ALA A 478 0.46 -21.08 -1.37
C ALA A 478 0.61 -20.59 -2.83
N GLN A 479 0.00 -19.45 -3.19
CA GLN A 479 0.19 -18.83 -4.51
C GLN A 479 1.66 -18.51 -4.76
N SER A 480 2.34 -17.89 -3.79
CA SER A 480 3.76 -17.55 -3.92
C SER A 480 4.63 -18.81 -4.02
N LEU A 481 4.34 -19.85 -3.21
CA LEU A 481 5.06 -21.11 -3.27
C LEU A 481 4.88 -21.79 -4.63
N ILE A 482 3.65 -21.86 -5.14
CA ILE A 482 3.34 -22.44 -6.47
C ILE A 482 4.06 -21.64 -7.57
N CYS A 483 4.00 -20.30 -7.53
CA CYS A 483 4.67 -19.48 -8.52
C CYS A 483 6.20 -19.66 -8.48
N ALA A 484 6.83 -19.63 -7.30
CA ALA A 484 8.26 -19.84 -7.17
C ALA A 484 8.67 -21.24 -7.68
N THR A 485 7.85 -22.26 -7.41
CA THR A 485 8.09 -23.61 -7.93
C THR A 485 7.95 -23.68 -9.45
N VAL A 486 6.96 -23.02 -10.05
CA VAL A 486 6.72 -23.09 -11.49
C VAL A 486 7.71 -22.25 -12.27
N PHE A 487 7.97 -21.02 -11.85
CA PHE A 487 8.71 -20.04 -12.67
C PHE A 487 10.21 -20.03 -12.42
N TYR A 488 10.68 -20.24 -11.20
CA TYR A 488 12.11 -20.09 -10.89
C TYR A 488 12.95 -21.28 -11.37
N GLY A 489 14.17 -20.95 -11.81
CA GLY A 489 15.09 -21.90 -12.43
C GLY A 489 15.57 -23.02 -11.51
N TYR A 490 15.59 -22.79 -10.18
CA TYR A 490 15.92 -23.83 -9.20
C TYR A 490 14.84 -24.93 -9.08
N ALA A 491 13.67 -24.75 -9.69
CA ALA A 491 12.57 -25.72 -9.68
C ALA A 491 12.13 -26.08 -11.10
N MET A 492 10.96 -25.64 -11.60
CA MET A 492 10.47 -26.03 -12.94
C MET A 492 10.95 -25.11 -14.07
N GLY A 493 11.43 -23.90 -13.78
CA GLY A 493 12.09 -22.99 -14.73
C GLY A 493 11.21 -22.45 -15.86
N GLN A 494 9.89 -22.32 -15.65
CA GLN A 494 8.95 -21.83 -16.67
C GLN A 494 8.95 -20.29 -16.78
N TRP A 495 10.12 -19.68 -16.61
CA TRP A 495 10.31 -18.24 -16.76
C TRP A 495 10.03 -17.79 -18.20
N GLY A 496 9.37 -16.64 -18.37
CA GLY A 496 9.03 -16.10 -19.70
C GLY A 496 7.68 -16.57 -20.23
N MET A 497 6.82 -17.19 -19.41
CA MET A 497 5.48 -17.61 -19.82
C MET A 497 4.68 -16.42 -20.41
N PRO A 498 4.03 -16.55 -21.58
CA PRO A 498 3.20 -15.52 -22.18
C PRO A 498 2.07 -15.03 -21.27
N ARG A 499 1.69 -13.76 -21.37
CA ARG A 499 0.74 -13.13 -20.44
C ARG A 499 -0.63 -13.78 -20.38
N ALA A 500 -1.18 -14.17 -21.51
CA ALA A 500 -2.46 -14.87 -21.58
C ALA A 500 -2.40 -16.24 -20.88
N GLN A 501 -1.28 -16.96 -21.02
CA GLN A 501 -1.07 -18.23 -20.34
C GLN A 501 -0.94 -18.03 -18.81
N GLN A 502 -0.30 -16.95 -18.35
CA GLN A 502 -0.27 -16.59 -16.93
C GLN A 502 -1.69 -16.39 -16.38
N VAL A 503 -2.58 -15.74 -17.13
CA VAL A 503 -3.99 -15.57 -16.72
C VAL A 503 -4.68 -16.92 -16.58
N LEU A 504 -4.52 -17.82 -17.54
CA LEU A 504 -5.09 -19.18 -17.47
C LEU A 504 -4.52 -19.97 -16.29
N PHE A 505 -3.22 -19.87 -16.04
CA PHE A 505 -2.54 -20.47 -14.89
C PHE A 505 -3.15 -19.96 -13.56
N VAL A 506 -3.31 -18.64 -13.43
CA VAL A 506 -3.92 -18.03 -12.24
C VAL A 506 -5.34 -18.54 -12.03
N LEU A 507 -6.16 -18.56 -13.09
CA LEU A 507 -7.54 -19.04 -13.00
C LEU A 507 -7.60 -20.52 -12.59
N ALA A 508 -6.73 -21.36 -13.14
CA ALA A 508 -6.67 -22.78 -12.80
C ALA A 508 -6.24 -23.01 -11.34
N VAL A 509 -5.17 -22.34 -10.90
CA VAL A 509 -4.69 -22.44 -9.51
C VAL A 509 -5.74 -21.89 -8.55
N TYR A 510 -6.36 -20.76 -8.86
CA TYR A 510 -7.38 -20.16 -7.99
C TYR A 510 -8.65 -21.02 -7.90
N ALA A 511 -9.08 -21.65 -9.00
CA ALA A 511 -10.17 -22.62 -8.99
C ALA A 511 -9.84 -23.82 -8.08
N ALA A 512 -8.62 -24.35 -8.16
CA ALA A 512 -8.16 -25.41 -7.26
C ALA A 512 -8.15 -24.95 -5.79
N GLN A 513 -7.75 -23.70 -5.53
CA GLN A 513 -7.78 -23.13 -4.18
C GLN A 513 -9.22 -22.94 -3.65
N ILE A 514 -10.18 -22.60 -4.50
CA ILE A 514 -11.61 -22.59 -4.11
C ILE A 514 -12.03 -23.98 -3.65
N VAL A 515 -11.80 -25.02 -4.47
CA VAL A 515 -12.14 -26.42 -4.15
C VAL A 515 -11.44 -26.86 -2.87
N PHE A 516 -10.14 -26.61 -2.75
CA PHE A 516 -9.36 -26.92 -1.56
C PHE A 516 -9.90 -26.21 -0.31
N SER A 517 -10.20 -24.91 -0.39
CA SER A 517 -10.71 -24.15 0.74
C SER A 517 -12.07 -24.68 1.23
N HIS A 518 -12.96 -25.08 0.29
CA HIS A 518 -14.23 -25.70 0.62
C HIS A 518 -14.03 -27.07 1.29
N TRP A 519 -13.19 -27.93 0.72
CA TRP A 519 -12.86 -29.24 1.28
C TRP A 519 -12.19 -29.12 2.65
N TRP A 520 -11.23 -28.21 2.82
CA TRP A 520 -10.50 -28.01 4.08
C TRP A 520 -11.43 -27.49 5.19
N LEU A 521 -12.16 -26.41 4.92
CA LEU A 521 -13.03 -25.79 5.91
C LEU A 521 -14.30 -26.59 6.22
N SER A 522 -14.62 -27.63 5.46
CA SER A 522 -15.62 -28.63 5.88
C SER A 522 -15.16 -29.49 7.06
N ARG A 523 -13.84 -29.66 7.24
CA ARG A 523 -13.23 -30.53 8.27
C ARG A 523 -12.54 -29.75 9.38
N PHE A 524 -12.06 -28.55 9.08
CA PHE A 524 -11.27 -27.72 9.97
C PHE A 524 -11.90 -26.35 10.19
N HIS A 525 -11.64 -25.73 11.34
CA HIS A 525 -12.18 -24.40 11.67
C HIS A 525 -11.45 -23.25 10.98
N TYR A 526 -10.15 -23.41 10.73
CA TYR A 526 -9.24 -22.37 10.21
C TYR A 526 -8.37 -22.96 9.11
N GLY A 527 -7.88 -22.12 8.20
CA GLY A 527 -6.78 -22.49 7.33
C GLY A 527 -5.49 -22.76 8.12
N PRO A 528 -4.54 -23.54 7.57
CA PRO A 528 -3.30 -23.87 8.27
C PRO A 528 -2.53 -22.65 8.79
N MET A 529 -2.28 -21.65 7.95
CA MET A 529 -1.52 -20.45 8.34
C MET A 529 -2.33 -19.52 9.24
N GLU A 530 -3.65 -19.43 9.05
CA GLU A 530 -4.54 -18.71 9.95
C GLU A 530 -4.57 -19.32 11.34
N TRP A 531 -4.49 -20.65 11.44
CA TRP A 531 -4.43 -21.35 12.72
C TRP A 531 -3.13 -21.04 13.47
N VAL A 532 -1.99 -21.12 12.79
CA VAL A 532 -0.68 -20.76 13.36
C VAL A 532 -0.68 -19.30 13.81
N TRP A 533 -1.15 -18.38 12.93
CA TRP A 533 -1.24 -16.96 13.26
C TRP A 533 -2.10 -16.67 14.49
N ARG A 534 -3.21 -17.40 14.65
CA ARG A 534 -4.07 -17.30 15.84
C ARG A 534 -3.38 -17.83 17.08
N GLY A 535 -2.65 -18.94 16.99
CA GLY A 535 -1.84 -19.47 18.07
C GLY A 535 -0.89 -18.42 18.65
N PHE A 536 -0.16 -17.73 17.79
CA PHE A 536 0.71 -16.60 18.20
C PHE A 536 -0.08 -15.39 18.76
N THR A 537 -1.22 -15.07 18.15
CA THR A 537 -2.03 -13.93 18.58
C THR A 537 -2.58 -14.10 20.00
N TYR A 538 -3.11 -15.28 20.29
CA TYR A 538 -3.84 -15.55 21.53
C TYR A 538 -3.03 -16.33 22.57
N TRP A 539 -1.77 -16.70 22.27
CA TRP A 539 -0.93 -17.58 23.10
C TRP A 539 -1.60 -18.93 23.45
N GLN A 540 -2.58 -19.31 22.67
CA GLN A 540 -3.31 -20.57 22.80
C GLN A 540 -3.61 -21.11 21.42
N LEU A 541 -3.29 -22.36 21.18
CA LEU A 541 -3.64 -23.03 19.94
C LEU A 541 -5.14 -23.34 19.94
N PRO A 542 -5.94 -22.68 19.09
CA PRO A 542 -7.37 -22.97 19.02
C PRO A 542 -7.58 -24.37 18.45
N GLN A 543 -8.73 -25.01 18.79
CA GLN A 543 -9.08 -26.29 18.23
C GLN A 543 -9.14 -26.19 16.68
N LEU A 544 -8.30 -26.98 16.00
CA LEU A 544 -8.21 -26.95 14.54
C LEU A 544 -9.33 -27.78 13.90
N ARG A 545 -9.53 -29.03 14.35
CA ARG A 545 -10.47 -30.00 13.75
C ARG A 545 -11.91 -29.73 14.22
N ARG A 546 -12.86 -29.79 13.30
CA ARG A 546 -14.29 -29.81 13.65
C ARG A 546 -14.63 -31.19 14.23
N ARG A 547 -15.41 -31.19 15.29
CA ARG A 547 -15.97 -32.43 15.87
C ARG A 547 -17.15 -32.88 15.03
#